data_4c8e6a67a814d467bb2fdbd9cb4c9dbd
#
_entry.id   4c8e6a67a814d467bb2fdbd9cb4c9dbd
#
_cell.length_a   1.000
_cell.length_b   1.000
_cell.length_c   1.000
_cell.angle_alpha   90.00
_cell.angle_beta   90.00
_cell.angle_gamma   90.00
#
_symmetry.space_group_name_H-M   'P 1'
#
loop_
_entity.id
_entity.type
_entity.pdbx_description
1 polymer ?
#
loop_
_entity_poly.entity_id
_entity_poly.type
_entity_poly.pdbx_seq_one_letter_code
_entity_poly.pdbx_strand_id
1 'polypeptide(L)'
;MKSDGKGLLPDRMRGPRRIYETCLFGSRGDRVIANSVANAYFAPTDKTADHPSAKPEDMLRHFFRMFVDDKSKVLDPTCGSGSALRAAKSLKAAYVLGIVKDKDFAERTTRSFKDWPVANGNGASVQDSTTARL
;
A
#
# COMPACT_ATOMS: atom_id res chain seq x y z
N MET A 1 -1.26 10.22 10.06
CA MET A 1 -1.46 11.66 10.36
C MET A 1 -0.27 12.44 9.81
N LYS A 2 -0.49 13.62 9.25
CA LYS A 2 0.58 14.44 8.65
C LYS A 2 1.24 15.29 9.73
N SER A 3 2.51 15.03 10.01
CA SER A 3 3.27 15.69 11.09
C SER A 3 3.62 17.17 10.78
N ASP A 4 3.63 17.54 9.50
CA ASP A 4 3.94 18.89 9.03
C ASP A 4 2.72 19.83 8.96
N GLY A 5 1.55 19.35 9.37
CA GLY A 5 0.28 20.09 9.29
C GLY A 5 -0.20 20.41 7.86
N LYS A 6 0.50 19.92 6.83
CA LYS A 6 0.23 20.19 5.42
C LYS A 6 -0.76 19.18 4.84
N GLY A 7 -1.95 19.11 5.40
CA GLY A 7 -3.02 18.30 4.86
C GLY A 7 -3.81 19.00 3.76
N LEU A 8 -4.76 18.26 3.19
CA LEU A 8 -5.71 18.82 2.22
C LEU A 8 -6.56 19.92 2.86
N LEU A 9 -6.68 21.03 2.16
CA LEU A 9 -7.54 22.15 2.53
C LEU A 9 -8.64 22.29 1.48
N PRO A 10 -9.76 21.59 1.62
CA PRO A 10 -10.79 21.55 0.59
C PRO A 10 -11.49 22.92 0.41
N ASP A 11 -11.75 23.60 1.51
CA ASP A 11 -12.30 24.96 1.50
C ASP A 11 -11.77 25.72 2.74
N ARG A 12 -10.91 26.69 2.47
CA ARG A 12 -10.28 27.51 3.53
C ARG A 12 -11.26 28.40 4.30
N MET A 13 -12.45 28.64 3.75
CA MET A 13 -13.47 29.50 4.36
C MET A 13 -14.50 28.71 5.16
N ARG A 14 -14.64 27.39 4.92
CA ARG A 14 -15.74 26.59 5.46
C ARG A 14 -15.31 25.43 6.35
N GLY A 15 -14.02 25.16 6.48
CA GLY A 15 -13.60 24.05 7.29
C GLY A 15 -12.11 23.97 7.58
N PRO A 16 -11.73 23.13 8.53
CA PRO A 16 -10.34 22.94 8.92
C PRO A 16 -9.56 22.15 7.86
N ARG A 17 -8.24 22.29 7.90
CA ARG A 17 -7.34 21.45 7.13
C ARG A 17 -7.41 20.01 7.60
N ARG A 18 -7.58 19.07 6.67
CA ARG A 18 -7.57 17.63 6.97
C ARG A 18 -6.13 17.13 7.06
N ILE A 19 -5.70 16.78 8.25
CA ILE A 19 -4.32 16.31 8.53
C ILE A 19 -4.24 14.82 8.83
N TYR A 20 -5.35 14.10 8.80
CA TYR A 20 -5.38 12.66 9.00
C TYR A 20 -6.22 11.97 7.93
N GLU A 21 -5.95 10.70 7.74
CA GLU A 21 -6.76 9.78 6.95
C GLU A 21 -7.13 8.59 7.84
N THR A 22 -8.34 8.09 7.67
CA THR A 22 -8.84 6.92 8.42
C THR A 22 -8.68 5.69 7.55
N CYS A 23 -8.20 4.61 8.15
CA CYS A 23 -8.20 3.28 7.57
C CYS A 23 -9.17 2.40 8.36
N LEU A 24 -10.02 1.67 7.65
CA LEU A 24 -10.88 0.66 8.25
C LEU A 24 -10.19 -0.69 8.16
N PHE A 25 -10.12 -1.39 9.29
CA PHE A 25 -9.65 -2.76 9.36
C PHE A 25 -10.82 -3.69 9.66
N GLY A 26 -11.00 -4.72 8.84
CA GLY A 26 -11.96 -5.79 9.05
C GLY A 26 -11.25 -7.14 9.02
N SER A 27 -11.71 -8.09 9.83
CA SER A 27 -11.20 -9.47 9.83
C SER A 27 -12.33 -10.46 9.64
N ARG A 28 -11.99 -11.63 9.09
CA ARG A 28 -12.88 -12.78 9.00
C ARG A 28 -12.15 -14.02 9.53
N GLY A 29 -12.82 -14.77 10.42
CA GLY A 29 -12.22 -15.93 11.10
C GLY A 29 -11.32 -15.53 12.27
N ASP A 30 -10.52 -16.46 12.74
CA ASP A 30 -9.74 -16.37 13.98
C ASP A 30 -8.28 -15.95 13.73
N ARG A 31 -8.03 -15.13 12.72
CA ARG A 31 -6.66 -14.68 12.46
C ARG A 31 -6.15 -13.82 13.60
N VAL A 32 -5.13 -14.28 14.25
CA VAL A 32 -4.43 -13.54 15.32
C VAL A 32 -3.54 -12.47 14.70
N ILE A 33 -3.45 -11.31 15.36
CA ILE A 33 -2.50 -10.26 15.00
C ILE A 33 -1.10 -10.75 15.33
N ALA A 34 -0.21 -10.78 14.33
CA ALA A 34 1.17 -11.25 14.48
C ALA A 34 2.01 -10.29 15.35
N ASN A 35 1.80 -8.98 15.18
CA ASN A 35 2.50 -7.95 15.95
C ASN A 35 1.54 -6.82 16.29
N SER A 36 1.50 -6.40 17.55
CA SER A 36 0.76 -5.20 17.95
C SER A 36 1.54 -3.95 17.55
N VAL A 37 0.88 -3.01 16.91
CA VAL A 37 1.45 -1.71 16.53
C VAL A 37 0.52 -0.58 16.98
N ALA A 38 1.05 0.63 17.05
CA ALA A 38 0.22 1.81 17.33
C ALA A 38 -0.83 1.99 16.23
N ASN A 39 -2.05 2.34 16.62
CA ASN A 39 -3.17 2.57 15.70
C ASN A 39 -3.11 3.91 14.94
N ALA A 40 -2.04 4.68 15.13
CA ALA A 40 -1.77 5.92 14.43
C ALA A 40 -0.33 5.94 13.91
N TYR A 41 -0.14 6.51 12.73
CA TYR A 41 1.17 6.73 12.13
C TYR A 41 1.31 8.20 11.75
N PHE A 42 2.45 8.78 12.09
CA PHE A 42 2.78 10.18 11.84
C PHE A 42 3.91 10.27 10.82
N ALA A 43 3.67 10.95 9.72
CA ALA A 43 4.67 11.21 8.70
C ALA A 43 4.48 12.60 8.08
N PRO A 44 5.53 13.23 7.58
CA PRO A 44 5.40 14.41 6.72
C PRO A 44 4.69 14.05 5.40
N THR A 45 4.23 15.06 4.70
CA THR A 45 3.67 14.88 3.36
C THR A 45 4.80 14.48 2.40
N ASP A 46 4.67 13.33 1.76
CA ASP A 46 5.61 12.92 0.71
C ASP A 46 5.35 13.75 -0.56
N LYS A 47 6.35 14.52 -0.95
CA LYS A 47 6.31 15.37 -2.14
C LYS A 47 6.93 14.71 -3.37
N THR A 48 7.56 13.57 -3.18
CA THR A 48 8.30 12.86 -4.22
C THR A 48 7.55 11.67 -4.81
N ALA A 49 6.33 11.41 -4.31
CA ALA A 49 5.53 10.30 -4.77
C ALA A 49 5.09 10.48 -6.24
N ASP A 50 5.36 9.49 -7.05
CA ASP A 50 5.02 9.46 -8.49
C ASP A 50 3.51 9.49 -8.76
N HIS A 51 2.70 9.20 -7.75
CA HIS A 51 1.25 9.21 -7.84
C HIS A 51 0.64 10.12 -6.77
N PRO A 52 -0.29 11.03 -7.14
CA PRO A 52 -0.89 12.01 -6.21
C PRO A 52 -1.55 11.39 -4.96
N SER A 53 -2.00 10.15 -5.06
CA SER A 53 -2.64 9.40 -3.98
C SER A 53 -1.78 8.29 -3.40
N ALA A 54 -0.48 8.24 -3.74
CA ALA A 54 0.41 7.22 -3.20
C ALA A 54 0.49 7.33 -1.67
N LYS A 55 0.41 6.18 -1.01
CA LYS A 55 0.56 6.10 0.44
C LYS A 55 2.03 5.83 0.77
N PRO A 56 2.60 6.49 1.80
CA PRO A 56 3.97 6.23 2.22
C PRO A 56 4.17 4.75 2.56
N GLU A 57 5.20 4.13 2.00
CA GLU A 57 5.46 2.70 2.22
C GLU A 57 5.75 2.37 3.68
N ASP A 58 6.44 3.27 4.39
CA ASP A 58 6.71 3.11 5.82
C ASP A 58 5.44 3.05 6.66
N MET A 59 4.43 3.87 6.32
CA MET A 59 3.11 3.83 6.94
C MET A 59 2.42 2.50 6.66
N LEU A 60 2.45 2.03 5.42
CA LEU A 60 1.85 0.75 5.06
C LEU A 60 2.58 -0.40 5.76
N ARG A 61 3.91 -0.40 5.81
CA ARG A 61 4.68 -1.38 6.58
C ARG A 61 4.34 -1.37 8.06
N HIS A 62 4.16 -0.18 8.65
CA HIS A 62 3.78 -0.06 10.05
C HIS A 62 2.49 -0.85 10.34
N PHE A 63 1.44 -0.62 9.56
CA PHE A 63 0.17 -1.31 9.78
C PHE A 63 0.18 -2.77 9.30
N PHE A 64 0.88 -3.08 8.22
CA PHE A 64 0.94 -4.44 7.68
C PHE A 64 1.66 -5.43 8.60
N ARG A 65 2.57 -4.96 9.44
CA ARG A 65 3.20 -5.80 10.47
C ARG A 65 2.22 -6.51 11.38
N MET A 66 1.00 -5.99 11.51
CA MET A 66 -0.05 -6.65 12.31
C MET A 66 -0.49 -7.98 11.70
N PHE A 67 -0.49 -8.11 10.37
CA PHE A 67 -1.18 -9.22 9.71
C PHE A 67 -0.44 -9.79 8.49
N VAL A 68 0.70 -9.25 8.11
CA VAL A 68 1.52 -9.78 7.01
C VAL A 68 2.71 -10.53 7.58
N ASP A 69 2.86 -11.78 7.16
CA ASP A 69 3.94 -12.71 7.48
C ASP A 69 4.40 -13.49 6.22
N ASP A 70 5.29 -14.42 6.39
CA ASP A 70 5.88 -15.27 5.33
C ASP A 70 4.88 -16.27 4.71
N LYS A 71 3.67 -16.39 5.23
CA LYS A 71 2.57 -17.22 4.69
C LYS A 71 1.48 -16.38 4.06
N SER A 72 1.54 -15.07 4.21
CA SER A 72 0.48 -14.16 3.76
C SER A 72 0.45 -14.03 2.25
N LYS A 73 -0.79 -14.07 1.71
CA LYS A 73 -1.09 -13.71 0.31
C LYS A 73 -1.82 -12.37 0.32
N VAL A 74 -1.26 -11.38 -0.34
CA VAL A 74 -1.77 -10.01 -0.34
C VAL A 74 -2.31 -9.66 -1.72
N LEU A 75 -3.54 -9.19 -1.77
CA LEU A 75 -4.19 -8.64 -2.96
C LEU A 75 -4.46 -7.15 -2.75
N ASP A 76 -4.02 -6.34 -3.70
CA ASP A 76 -4.41 -4.93 -3.82
C ASP A 76 -5.17 -4.74 -5.14
N PRO A 77 -6.52 -4.64 -5.11
CA PRO A 77 -7.33 -4.52 -6.31
C PRO A 77 -7.23 -3.14 -6.99
N THR A 78 -6.51 -2.20 -6.39
CA THR A 78 -6.34 -0.82 -6.89
C THR A 78 -4.91 -0.33 -6.67
N CYS A 79 -3.94 -1.18 -6.98
CA CYS A 79 -2.56 -1.01 -6.50
C CYS A 79 -1.83 0.26 -6.99
N GLY A 80 -2.30 0.92 -8.04
CA GLY A 80 -1.70 2.12 -8.59
C GLY A 80 -0.19 1.97 -8.76
N SER A 81 0.60 2.75 -8.04
CA SER A 81 2.07 2.68 -8.05
C SER A 81 2.66 1.47 -7.32
N GLY A 82 1.85 0.62 -6.69
CA GLY A 82 2.28 -0.60 -6.02
C GLY A 82 2.87 -0.43 -4.61
N SER A 83 2.68 0.71 -3.97
CA SER A 83 3.24 0.97 -2.62
C SER A 83 2.83 -0.10 -1.60
N ALA A 84 1.56 -0.53 -1.61
CA ALA A 84 1.09 -1.58 -0.70
C ALA A 84 1.73 -2.94 -0.99
N LEU A 85 1.93 -3.27 -2.26
CA LEU A 85 2.57 -4.51 -2.67
C LEU A 85 4.05 -4.52 -2.25
N ARG A 86 4.77 -3.39 -2.43
CA ARG A 86 6.16 -3.26 -1.98
C ARG A 86 6.27 -3.36 -0.47
N ALA A 87 5.37 -2.69 0.26
CA ALA A 87 5.32 -2.80 1.72
C ALA A 87 5.08 -4.25 2.18
N ALA A 88 4.14 -4.97 1.57
CA ALA A 88 3.86 -6.37 1.90
C ALA A 88 5.06 -7.26 1.56
N LYS A 89 5.70 -7.06 0.41
CA LYS A 89 6.87 -7.81 -0.01
C LYS A 89 8.06 -7.60 0.92
N SER A 90 8.29 -6.36 1.38
CA SER A 90 9.35 -6.06 2.36
C SER A 90 9.15 -6.77 3.70
N LEU A 91 7.91 -7.14 4.02
CA LEU A 91 7.54 -7.95 5.18
C LEU A 91 7.53 -9.46 4.88
N LYS A 92 8.11 -9.87 3.74
CA LYS A 92 8.26 -11.26 3.31
C LYS A 92 6.94 -11.97 2.99
N ALA A 93 5.88 -11.25 2.61
CA ALA A 93 4.65 -11.89 2.14
C ALA A 93 4.96 -12.97 1.11
N ALA A 94 4.33 -14.14 1.26
CA ALA A 94 4.53 -15.30 0.38
C ALA A 94 4.16 -14.95 -1.06
N TYR A 95 3.08 -14.20 -1.23
CA TYR A 95 2.60 -13.79 -2.55
C TYR A 95 1.99 -12.39 -2.49
N VAL A 96 2.19 -11.60 -3.53
CA VAL A 96 1.54 -10.30 -3.71
C VAL A 96 0.95 -10.21 -5.12
N LEU A 97 -0.28 -9.73 -5.23
CA LEU A 97 -0.97 -9.50 -6.48
C LEU A 97 -1.56 -8.09 -6.48
N GLY A 98 -1.26 -7.33 -7.50
CA GLY A 98 -1.84 -6.01 -7.74
C GLY A 98 -2.68 -5.98 -9.00
N ILE A 99 -3.80 -5.25 -8.94
CA ILE A 99 -4.62 -4.95 -10.10
C ILE A 99 -4.63 -3.44 -10.29
N VAL A 100 -4.43 -2.99 -11.51
CA VAL A 100 -4.48 -1.57 -11.87
C VAL A 100 -5.16 -1.40 -13.22
N LYS A 101 -5.95 -0.35 -13.34
CA LYS A 101 -6.70 -0.07 -14.58
C LYS A 101 -5.81 0.54 -15.67
N ASP A 102 -4.85 1.35 -15.26
CA ASP A 102 -3.98 2.10 -16.15
C ASP A 102 -2.76 1.27 -16.56
N LYS A 103 -2.56 1.09 -17.87
CA LYS A 103 -1.48 0.27 -18.43
C LYS A 103 -0.10 0.83 -18.11
N ASP A 104 0.08 2.15 -18.15
CA ASP A 104 1.36 2.78 -17.85
C ASP A 104 1.77 2.55 -16.39
N PHE A 105 0.80 2.63 -15.48
CA PHE A 105 1.02 2.26 -14.08
C PHE A 105 1.32 0.78 -13.91
N ALA A 106 0.65 -0.11 -14.65
CA ALA A 106 0.93 -1.54 -14.61
C ALA A 106 2.38 -1.83 -15.02
N GLU A 107 2.84 -1.24 -16.12
CA GLU A 107 4.21 -1.42 -16.63
C GLU A 107 5.26 -0.87 -15.65
N ARG A 108 5.06 0.35 -15.12
CA ARG A 108 5.97 0.96 -14.14
C ARG A 108 6.05 0.13 -12.87
N THR A 109 4.91 -0.28 -12.33
CA THR A 109 4.83 -1.09 -11.13
C THR A 109 5.51 -2.44 -11.35
N THR A 110 5.22 -3.12 -12.46
CA THR A 110 5.87 -4.38 -12.82
C THR A 110 7.40 -4.23 -12.92
N ARG A 111 7.86 -3.15 -13.54
CA ARG A 111 9.31 -2.87 -13.64
C ARG A 111 9.95 -2.69 -12.28
N SER A 112 9.31 -1.94 -11.38
CA SER A 112 9.81 -1.73 -10.01
C SER A 112 9.93 -3.03 -9.19
N PHE A 113 9.17 -4.08 -9.56
CA PHE A 113 9.28 -5.41 -8.95
C PHE A 113 10.31 -6.32 -9.60
N LYS A 114 10.67 -6.11 -10.88
CA LYS A 114 11.73 -6.89 -11.54
C LYS A 114 13.11 -6.62 -10.95
N ASP A 115 13.34 -5.39 -10.54
CA ASP A 115 14.58 -4.94 -9.91
C ASP A 115 14.62 -5.24 -8.41
N TRP A 116 13.55 -5.80 -7.85
CA TRP A 116 13.48 -6.19 -6.46
C TRP A 116 14.23 -7.49 -6.24
N PRO A 117 15.18 -7.57 -5.29
CA PRO A 117 15.89 -8.80 -5.03
C PRO A 117 14.91 -9.90 -4.63
N VAL A 118 14.72 -10.88 -5.49
CA VAL A 118 13.87 -12.05 -5.25
C VAL A 118 14.59 -12.95 -4.27
N ALA A 119 14.31 -12.77 -2.97
CA ALA A 119 14.71 -13.76 -1.99
C ALA A 119 13.78 -14.97 -2.14
N ASN A 120 14.31 -16.04 -2.74
CA ASN A 120 13.72 -17.37 -2.76
C ASN A 120 12.26 -17.51 -3.22
N GLY A 121 12.04 -17.50 -4.54
CA GLY A 121 10.90 -18.18 -5.15
C GLY A 121 9.50 -17.57 -4.99
N ASN A 122 9.35 -16.50 -4.24
CA ASN A 122 8.04 -15.88 -4.01
C ASN A 122 7.72 -14.84 -5.08
N GLY A 123 6.82 -15.21 -6.00
CA GLY A 123 6.40 -14.38 -7.12
C GLY A 123 5.66 -13.11 -6.70
N ALA A 124 5.97 -12.00 -7.35
CA ALA A 124 5.11 -10.83 -7.40
C ALA A 124 4.50 -10.75 -8.81
N SER A 125 3.22 -10.49 -8.92
CA SER A 125 2.59 -10.23 -10.21
C SER A 125 1.71 -8.99 -10.14
N VAL A 126 1.73 -8.22 -11.22
CA VAL A 126 0.81 -7.09 -11.44
C VAL A 126 0.06 -7.38 -12.73
N GLN A 127 -1.25 -7.35 -12.67
CA GLN A 127 -2.11 -7.59 -13.82
C GLN A 127 -2.85 -6.33 -14.23
N ASP A 128 -2.94 -6.10 -15.53
CA ASP A 128 -3.80 -5.09 -16.11
C ASP A 128 -5.24 -5.63 -16.18
N SER A 129 -6.20 -4.86 -15.68
CA SER A 129 -7.61 -5.23 -15.69
C SER A 129 -8.22 -5.34 -17.10
N THR A 130 -7.50 -4.87 -18.12
CA THR A 130 -7.92 -4.99 -19.53
C THR A 130 -7.77 -6.43 -20.05
N THR A 131 -7.03 -7.30 -19.34
CA THR A 131 -6.71 -8.67 -19.80
C THR A 131 -7.54 -9.75 -19.07
N ALA A 132 -8.44 -9.37 -18.19
CA ALA A 132 -9.39 -10.32 -17.62
C ALA A 132 -10.41 -10.76 -18.68
N ARG A 133 -10.01 -11.65 -19.58
CA ARG A 133 -10.94 -12.49 -20.33
C ARG A 133 -11.28 -13.71 -19.46
N LEU A 134 -12.58 -13.91 -19.32
CA LEU A 134 -13.27 -15.05 -18.79
C LEU A 134 -12.67 -16.40 -19.20
#